data_4bfc43d8c080d776e3ee76d908dc547c
#
_entry.id   4bfc43d8c080d776e3ee76d908dc547c
#
_cell.length_a   1.000
_cell.length_b   1.000
_cell.length_c   1.000
_cell.angle_alpha   90.00
_cell.angle_beta   90.00
_cell.angle_gamma   90.00
#
_symmetry.space_group_name_H-M   'P 1'
#
loop_
_entity.id
_entity.type
_entity.pdbx_description
1 polymer ?
#
loop_
_entity_poly.entity_id
_entity_poly.type
_entity_poly.pdbx_seq_one_letter_code
_entity_poly.pdbx_strand_id
1 'polypeptide(L)'
;LAGKSAGVQITKSSSGLGGSAKVSIRGARSAFASGNNQPLYVIDGVPMLNITTESTATVMGGENDGVNHDSGDGISNLNPDDIESMSILKGASAAALYGSQAANGVILITTKSGKAGMSRITFSSNLTVDHAISLPQFQNNYGQTADGTSSWGSKGNLTDYDNVDNWFGNGITAINSLTFQTGNDKMQTYFSYANTRGTGIVDSNKLQKHNITFRETASFFNDRLKLDGNASLMTQTIRNTPAGGGYYLNPLVGLYSFPRGADLAPYAENFEVFDTDRNMNLQNWYTKNEDGSFSEWDQNPYWIKNRVTNKSKRYRALASISANLKATDWLSFQARGNVDYVSDKFDNKMYASTAANIAGKNDETGLPNGRYVWSDEQNFQVYGDFMAMFNKTLGDFSINAALGTSINVSKANSLMIDSKTASLYRPNVFTVSNIIFSSKGFINQTIDAKRTIQSLFGTAQVGWKDALYLDVTARNDWSSTLANTESMKNGFFYPSVGLTWIMSNSVKLPEWINFSKFRGSFAQVGKIGRASCR
;
A
#
# COMPACT_ATOMS: atom_id res chain seq x y z
N LEU A 1 -7.49 13.18 0.10
CA LEU A 1 -7.81 13.04 1.54
C LEU A 1 -6.88 13.85 2.43
N ALA A 2 -5.58 13.97 2.07
CA ALA A 2 -4.62 14.77 2.83
C ALA A 2 -5.10 16.24 2.90
N GLY A 3 -5.12 16.82 4.10
CA GLY A 3 -5.56 18.21 4.34
C GLY A 3 -7.06 18.46 4.19
N LYS A 4 -7.85 17.51 3.66
CA LYS A 4 -9.31 17.67 3.46
C LYS A 4 -10.17 16.99 4.52
N SER A 5 -9.59 16.16 5.37
CA SER A 5 -10.31 15.45 6.42
C SER A 5 -9.57 15.53 7.75
N ALA A 6 -10.19 16.15 8.76
CA ALA A 6 -9.59 16.30 10.08
C ALA A 6 -9.24 14.93 10.71
N GLY A 7 -8.04 14.83 11.30
CA GLY A 7 -7.54 13.63 11.95
C GLY A 7 -7.11 12.51 10.98
N VAL A 8 -6.94 12.79 9.69
CA VAL A 8 -6.37 11.88 8.71
C VAL A 8 -5.00 12.40 8.27
N GLN A 9 -3.98 11.60 8.49
CA GLN A 9 -2.61 11.86 8.07
C GLN A 9 -2.23 10.86 6.99
N ILE A 10 -1.62 11.34 5.91
CA ILE A 10 -1.10 10.51 4.83
C ILE A 10 0.39 10.80 4.69
N THR A 11 1.20 9.78 4.89
CA THR A 11 2.65 9.84 4.71
C THR A 11 3.02 8.96 3.53
N LYS A 12 3.67 9.53 2.52
CA LYS A 12 4.20 8.76 1.40
C LYS A 12 5.49 8.07 1.80
N SER A 13 5.74 6.90 1.24
CA SER A 13 7.00 6.19 1.35
C SER A 13 8.13 6.97 0.65
N SER A 14 9.37 6.78 1.11
CA SER A 14 10.58 7.28 0.43
C SER A 14 10.94 6.50 -0.84
N SER A 15 10.19 5.45 -1.16
CA SER A 15 10.44 4.54 -2.29
C SER A 15 10.19 5.17 -3.67
N GLY A 16 9.88 6.47 -3.73
CA GLY A 16 9.69 7.19 -5.00
C GLY A 16 8.37 6.86 -5.70
N LEU A 17 8.42 6.79 -7.03
CA LEU A 17 7.25 6.58 -7.87
C LEU A 17 6.70 5.16 -7.70
N GLY A 18 5.41 5.05 -7.41
CA GLY A 18 4.73 3.77 -7.18
C GLY A 18 4.84 3.22 -5.76
N GLY A 19 5.54 3.94 -4.86
CA GLY A 19 5.63 3.59 -3.45
C GLY A 19 4.29 3.67 -2.72
N SER A 20 4.20 2.99 -1.58
CA SER A 20 3.01 2.94 -0.75
C SER A 20 2.75 4.25 0.00
N ALA A 21 1.52 4.44 0.42
CA ALA A 21 1.13 5.53 1.29
C ALA A 21 0.60 4.98 2.63
N LYS A 22 1.17 5.47 3.72
CA LYS A 22 0.68 5.16 5.07
C LYS A 22 -0.43 6.14 5.44
N VAL A 23 -1.63 5.61 5.60
CA VAL A 23 -2.77 6.38 6.06
C VAL A 23 -3.00 6.11 7.55
N SER A 24 -3.04 7.15 8.37
CA SER A 24 -3.35 7.07 9.79
C SER A 24 -4.61 7.89 10.10
N ILE A 25 -5.54 7.30 10.85
CA ILE A 25 -6.76 7.96 11.32
C ILE A 25 -6.68 8.09 12.84
N ARG A 26 -6.61 9.34 13.34
CA ARG A 26 -6.47 9.66 14.77
C ARG A 26 -5.22 9.06 15.44
N GLY A 27 -4.12 8.95 14.69
CA GLY A 27 -2.83 8.48 15.18
C GLY A 27 -2.65 6.96 15.13
N ALA A 28 -1.43 6.50 15.43
CA ALA A 28 -1.08 5.09 15.49
C ALA A 28 -1.60 4.46 16.80
N ARG A 29 -2.19 3.28 16.71
CA ARG A 29 -2.72 2.53 17.87
C ARG A 29 -1.83 1.36 18.30
N SER A 30 -1.00 0.85 17.40
CA SER A 30 -0.03 -0.19 17.70
C SER A 30 1.36 0.42 17.77
N ALA A 31 2.05 0.20 18.89
CA ALA A 31 3.45 0.59 19.09
C ALA A 31 4.43 -0.44 18.49
N PHE A 32 3.94 -1.63 18.12
CA PHE A 32 4.80 -2.66 17.53
C PHE A 32 5.10 -2.33 16.07
N ALA A 33 6.35 -2.48 15.68
CA ALA A 33 6.81 -2.27 14.30
C ALA A 33 6.05 -3.14 13.28
N SER A 34 5.67 -4.37 13.67
CA SER A 34 4.84 -5.28 12.87
C SER A 34 3.33 -4.98 12.92
N GLY A 35 2.92 -3.96 13.70
CA GLY A 35 1.51 -3.61 13.89
C GLY A 35 0.97 -2.85 12.69
N ASN A 36 -0.03 -3.42 12.01
CA ASN A 36 -0.76 -2.72 10.96
C ASN A 36 -1.59 -1.58 11.58
N ASN A 37 -1.20 -0.33 11.35
CA ASN A 37 -1.90 0.88 11.74
C ASN A 37 -2.74 1.48 10.60
N GLN A 38 -2.80 0.83 9.45
CA GLN A 38 -3.58 1.26 8.31
C GLN A 38 -5.09 1.07 8.55
N PRO A 39 -5.95 1.95 8.02
CA PRO A 39 -7.39 1.75 8.06
C PRO A 39 -7.81 0.58 7.17
N LEU A 40 -8.99 0.04 7.44
CA LEU A 40 -9.64 -0.91 6.53
C LEU A 40 -10.20 -0.13 5.32
N TYR A 41 -9.92 -0.62 4.12
CA TYR A 41 -10.59 -0.15 2.90
C TYR A 41 -11.78 -1.05 2.60
N VAL A 42 -12.90 -0.41 2.29
CA VAL A 42 -14.16 -1.08 1.95
C VAL A 42 -14.63 -0.51 0.61
N ILE A 43 -14.74 -1.34 -0.40
CA ILE A 43 -15.18 -0.96 -1.74
C ILE A 43 -16.60 -1.51 -1.96
N ASP A 44 -17.55 -0.63 -2.29
CA ASP A 44 -18.96 -0.96 -2.51
C ASP A 44 -19.56 -1.86 -1.40
N GLY A 45 -19.12 -1.60 -0.15
CA GLY A 45 -19.60 -2.27 1.05
C GLY A 45 -18.87 -3.55 1.44
N VAL A 46 -17.88 -4.03 0.66
CA VAL A 46 -17.11 -5.24 0.97
C VAL A 46 -15.64 -4.91 1.30
N PRO A 47 -15.03 -5.58 2.30
CA PRO A 47 -13.65 -5.37 2.67
C PRO A 47 -12.67 -5.78 1.57
N MET A 48 -11.67 -4.95 1.33
CA MET A 48 -10.59 -5.16 0.37
C MET A 48 -9.27 -5.54 1.09
N LEU A 49 -8.49 -6.42 0.49
CA LEU A 49 -7.11 -6.67 0.92
C LEU A 49 -6.27 -5.39 0.75
N ASN A 50 -5.71 -4.90 1.85
CA ASN A 50 -4.70 -3.84 1.82
C ASN A 50 -3.33 -4.43 2.14
N ILE A 51 -2.66 -4.95 1.11
CA ILE A 51 -1.34 -5.53 1.22
C ILE A 51 -0.33 -4.44 0.92
N THR A 52 0.59 -4.24 1.86
CA THR A 52 1.79 -3.42 1.67
C THR A 52 2.99 -4.33 1.85
N THR A 53 3.93 -4.28 0.92
CA THR A 53 5.21 -4.98 1.02
C THR A 53 6.25 -4.14 1.75
N GLU A 54 5.89 -2.90 2.12
CA GLU A 54 6.75 -1.99 2.85
C GLU A 54 7.06 -2.52 4.25
N SER A 55 8.33 -2.73 4.56
CA SER A 55 8.76 -3.03 5.92
C SER A 55 8.95 -1.74 6.74
N THR A 56 8.77 -1.83 8.05
CA THR A 56 9.05 -0.71 8.96
C THR A 56 10.52 -0.28 8.89
N ALA A 57 11.43 -1.22 8.67
CA ALA A 57 12.85 -0.93 8.47
C ALA A 57 13.10 -0.06 7.24
N THR A 58 12.41 -0.32 6.13
CA THR A 58 12.51 0.49 4.90
C THR A 58 11.99 1.91 5.11
N VAL A 59 10.86 2.07 5.84
CA VAL A 59 10.24 3.38 6.10
C VAL A 59 11.06 4.25 7.03
N MET A 60 11.70 3.63 8.03
CA MET A 60 12.50 4.35 9.04
C MET A 60 13.98 4.51 8.68
N GLY A 61 14.37 4.14 7.46
CA GLY A 61 15.77 4.20 7.02
C GLY A 61 16.65 3.14 7.68
N GLY A 62 16.05 2.05 8.14
CA GLY A 62 16.78 0.89 8.66
C GLY A 62 17.45 0.08 7.54
N GLU A 63 18.11 -0.99 7.91
CA GLU A 63 18.82 -1.88 7.00
C GLU A 63 17.99 -2.29 5.80
N ASN A 64 18.31 -1.73 4.65
CA ASN A 64 17.82 -2.26 3.40
C ASN A 64 18.85 -3.25 2.86
N ASP A 65 18.72 -4.47 3.28
CA ASP A 65 19.59 -5.58 2.85
C ASP A 65 19.25 -6.07 1.43
N GLY A 66 18.45 -5.31 0.68
CA GLY A 66 18.03 -5.64 -0.69
C GLY A 66 16.86 -6.61 -0.78
N VAL A 67 16.36 -7.12 0.35
CA VAL A 67 15.17 -8.00 0.41
C VAL A 67 13.89 -7.18 0.54
N ASN A 68 13.97 -6.11 1.29
CA ASN A 68 12.85 -5.22 1.52
C ASN A 68 12.56 -4.37 0.28
N HIS A 69 11.32 -4.37 -0.16
CA HIS A 69 10.87 -3.60 -1.31
C HIS A 69 9.48 -3.04 -1.06
N ASP A 70 9.12 -2.00 -1.79
CA ASP A 70 7.81 -1.37 -1.75
C ASP A 70 7.15 -1.51 -3.13
N SER A 71 6.10 -2.31 -3.22
CA SER A 71 5.30 -2.54 -4.43
C SER A 71 4.01 -1.71 -4.45
N GLY A 72 3.91 -0.69 -3.58
CA GLY A 72 2.70 0.10 -3.39
C GLY A 72 1.69 -0.58 -2.46
N ASP A 73 0.66 0.16 -2.09
CA ASP A 73 -0.43 -0.29 -1.23
C ASP A 73 -1.65 -0.76 -2.02
N GLY A 74 -2.64 -1.31 -1.31
CA GLY A 74 -3.87 -1.83 -1.92
C GLY A 74 -4.73 -0.75 -2.56
N ILE A 75 -4.78 0.47 -1.99
CA ILE A 75 -5.61 1.56 -2.52
C ILE A 75 -5.00 2.16 -3.80
N SER A 76 -3.67 2.19 -3.91
CA SER A 76 -2.98 2.68 -5.11
C SER A 76 -3.26 1.80 -6.35
N ASN A 77 -3.83 0.60 -6.15
CA ASN A 77 -4.19 -0.29 -7.25
C ASN A 77 -5.48 0.14 -7.97
N LEU A 78 -6.33 0.93 -7.34
CA LEU A 78 -7.54 1.44 -7.97
C LEU A 78 -7.23 2.56 -8.97
N ASN A 79 -8.08 2.67 -10.00
CA ASN A 79 -8.09 3.84 -10.85
C ASN A 79 -8.85 4.97 -10.14
N PRO A 80 -8.24 6.15 -9.89
CA PRO A 80 -8.94 7.27 -9.25
C PRO A 80 -10.20 7.72 -9.99
N ASP A 81 -10.21 7.61 -11.33
CA ASP A 81 -11.34 8.00 -12.16
C ASP A 81 -12.56 7.08 -12.00
N ASP A 82 -12.40 5.87 -11.45
CA ASP A 82 -13.49 4.94 -11.15
C ASP A 82 -14.18 5.25 -9.81
N ILE A 83 -13.62 6.15 -9.01
CA ILE A 83 -14.17 6.49 -7.69
C ILE A 83 -15.25 7.56 -7.84
N GLU A 84 -16.45 7.28 -7.32
CA GLU A 84 -17.54 8.25 -7.23
C GLU A 84 -17.47 9.05 -5.93
N SER A 85 -17.27 8.37 -4.79
CA SER A 85 -17.16 9.03 -3.50
C SER A 85 -16.30 8.26 -2.52
N MET A 86 -15.78 8.98 -1.51
CA MET A 86 -15.04 8.40 -0.38
C MET A 86 -15.56 8.97 0.93
N SER A 87 -15.82 8.09 1.89
CA SER A 87 -16.24 8.45 3.24
C SER A 87 -15.32 7.80 4.28
N ILE A 88 -15.10 8.50 5.40
CA ILE A 88 -14.20 8.02 6.45
C ILE A 88 -15.00 7.77 7.73
N LEU A 89 -15.05 6.51 8.16
CA LEU A 89 -15.61 6.15 9.45
C LEU A 89 -14.49 6.17 10.50
N LYS A 90 -14.66 7.07 11.48
CA LYS A 90 -13.67 7.28 12.53
C LYS A 90 -14.18 6.71 13.86
N GLY A 91 -13.35 5.90 14.51
CA GLY A 91 -13.65 5.42 15.86
C GLY A 91 -14.42 4.09 15.91
N ALA A 92 -15.06 3.87 17.05
CA ALA A 92 -15.60 2.56 17.43
C ALA A 92 -16.81 2.10 16.60
N SER A 93 -17.59 3.04 16.04
CA SER A 93 -18.72 2.71 15.15
C SER A 93 -18.29 1.98 13.87
N ALA A 94 -17.07 2.23 13.41
CA ALA A 94 -16.50 1.49 12.28
C ALA A 94 -16.24 0.02 12.63
N ALA A 95 -15.75 -0.24 13.87
CA ALA A 95 -15.47 -1.60 14.32
C ALA A 95 -16.74 -2.40 14.61
N ALA A 96 -17.82 -1.75 15.00
CA ALA A 96 -19.12 -2.41 15.17
C ALA A 96 -19.66 -2.99 13.85
N LEU A 97 -19.38 -2.33 12.71
CA LEU A 97 -19.80 -2.80 11.38
C LEU A 97 -18.83 -3.80 10.78
N TYR A 98 -17.51 -3.55 10.88
CA TYR A 98 -16.48 -4.31 10.17
C TYR A 98 -15.53 -5.09 11.09
N GLY A 99 -15.84 -5.16 12.40
CA GLY A 99 -15.12 -5.95 13.39
C GLY A 99 -13.72 -5.43 13.69
N SER A 100 -12.86 -6.32 14.18
CA SER A 100 -11.49 -6.01 14.61
C SER A 100 -10.61 -5.41 13.50
N GLN A 101 -10.89 -5.67 12.24
CA GLN A 101 -10.15 -5.13 11.11
C GLN A 101 -10.32 -3.62 10.97
N ALA A 102 -11.45 -3.08 11.45
CA ALA A 102 -11.77 -1.67 11.43
C ALA A 102 -11.27 -0.89 12.66
N ALA A 103 -10.49 -1.51 13.54
CA ALA A 103 -9.98 -0.87 14.76
C ALA A 103 -9.24 0.45 14.48
N ASN A 104 -8.57 0.57 13.36
CA ASN A 104 -7.84 1.78 12.94
C ASN A 104 -8.70 2.76 12.10
N GLY A 105 -10.02 2.54 12.03
CA GLY A 105 -10.95 3.27 11.18
C GLY A 105 -11.18 2.59 9.83
N VAL A 106 -12.14 3.10 9.07
CA VAL A 106 -12.53 2.57 7.76
C VAL A 106 -12.59 3.68 6.74
N ILE A 107 -12.09 3.43 5.55
CA ILE A 107 -12.29 4.26 4.37
C ILE A 107 -13.26 3.52 3.45
N LEU A 108 -14.47 4.08 3.33
CA LEU A 108 -15.50 3.59 2.42
C LEU A 108 -15.29 4.22 1.05
N ILE A 109 -15.24 3.41 0.03
CA ILE A 109 -15.07 3.81 -1.36
C ILE A 109 -16.29 3.32 -2.13
N THR A 110 -16.98 4.25 -2.78
CA THR A 110 -18.04 3.94 -3.72
C THR A 110 -17.50 4.11 -5.12
N THR A 111 -17.61 3.08 -5.94
CA THR A 111 -17.18 3.13 -7.34
C THR A 111 -18.31 3.61 -8.24
N LYS A 112 -17.94 4.19 -9.39
CA LYS A 112 -18.89 4.63 -10.40
C LYS A 112 -19.69 3.45 -10.97
N SER A 113 -20.94 3.72 -11.31
CA SER A 113 -21.84 2.78 -11.99
C SER A 113 -22.42 3.39 -13.27
N GLY A 114 -23.09 2.60 -14.06
CA GLY A 114 -23.93 3.11 -15.14
C GLY A 114 -25.07 3.98 -14.58
N LYS A 115 -25.70 4.78 -15.44
CA LYS A 115 -26.84 5.63 -15.06
C LYS A 115 -27.96 5.49 -16.08
N ALA A 116 -29.20 5.39 -15.58
CA ALA A 116 -30.39 5.33 -16.41
C ALA A 116 -30.53 6.60 -17.28
N GLY A 117 -30.96 6.42 -18.51
CA GLY A 117 -31.16 7.53 -19.47
C GLY A 117 -29.86 8.17 -19.98
N MET A 118 -28.69 7.57 -19.70
CA MET A 118 -27.38 8.12 -20.10
C MET A 118 -26.68 7.14 -21.04
N SER A 119 -26.03 7.68 -22.07
CA SER A 119 -24.99 7.00 -22.83
C SER A 119 -23.82 7.96 -23.00
N ARG A 120 -22.70 7.69 -22.33
CA ARG A 120 -21.57 8.62 -22.26
C ARG A 120 -20.23 7.90 -22.36
N ILE A 121 -19.37 8.43 -23.22
CA ILE A 121 -17.95 8.10 -23.25
C ILE A 121 -17.18 9.30 -22.70
N THR A 122 -16.25 9.03 -21.78
CA THR A 122 -15.38 10.07 -21.21
C THR A 122 -13.93 9.64 -21.37
N PHE A 123 -13.13 10.50 -21.97
CA PHE A 123 -11.66 10.39 -21.96
C PHE A 123 -11.11 11.40 -20.95
N SER A 124 -10.23 10.94 -20.07
CA SER A 124 -9.53 11.77 -19.09
C SER A 124 -8.03 11.57 -19.27
N SER A 125 -7.27 12.66 -19.27
CA SER A 125 -5.82 12.64 -19.32
C SER A 125 -5.27 13.59 -18.26
N ASN A 126 -4.38 13.07 -17.41
CA ASN A 126 -3.70 13.84 -16.36
C ASN A 126 -2.19 13.68 -16.54
N LEU A 127 -1.49 14.80 -16.61
CA LEU A 127 -0.03 14.87 -16.65
C LEU A 127 0.47 15.56 -15.39
N THR A 128 1.36 14.89 -14.66
CA THR A 128 2.03 15.44 -13.47
C THR A 128 3.52 15.52 -13.74
N VAL A 129 4.12 16.64 -13.41
CA VAL A 129 5.58 16.84 -13.44
C VAL A 129 6.05 17.08 -12.01
N ASP A 130 6.99 16.28 -11.55
CA ASP A 130 7.62 16.37 -10.24
C ASP A 130 9.05 16.88 -10.38
N HIS A 131 9.46 17.77 -9.49
CA HIS A 131 10.81 18.30 -9.42
C HIS A 131 11.32 18.32 -7.98
N ALA A 132 12.60 18.04 -7.77
CA ALA A 132 13.23 18.12 -6.45
C ALA A 132 13.44 19.59 -6.07
N ILE A 133 12.78 20.06 -5.00
CA ILE A 133 12.82 21.47 -4.57
C ILE A 133 13.57 21.69 -3.24
N SER A 134 13.83 20.62 -2.48
CA SER A 134 14.48 20.69 -1.18
C SER A 134 15.67 19.73 -1.17
N LEU A 135 16.82 20.27 -1.49
CA LEU A 135 18.09 19.55 -1.51
C LEU A 135 18.96 19.99 -0.33
N PRO A 136 19.86 19.13 0.18
CA PRO A 136 20.80 19.49 1.22
C PRO A 136 21.69 20.64 0.75
N GLN A 137 21.93 21.60 1.65
CA GLN A 137 22.92 22.65 1.41
C GLN A 137 24.26 22.18 1.96
N PHE A 138 25.28 22.24 1.11
CA PHE A 138 26.64 21.85 1.45
C PHE A 138 27.55 23.07 1.59
N GLN A 139 28.62 22.92 2.36
CA GLN A 139 29.70 23.93 2.41
C GLN A 139 30.51 23.90 1.11
N ASN A 140 30.95 25.07 0.63
CA ASN A 140 31.80 25.25 -0.55
C ASN A 140 33.05 26.06 -0.24
N ASN A 141 33.51 26.09 1.04
CA ASN A 141 34.68 26.83 1.48
C ASN A 141 35.93 25.95 1.64
N TYR A 142 35.73 24.64 1.90
CA TYR A 142 36.82 23.69 2.12
C TYR A 142 36.73 22.59 1.06
N GLY A 143 37.82 22.41 0.32
CA GLY A 143 37.92 21.42 -0.74
C GLY A 143 38.28 20.03 -0.23
N GLN A 144 38.84 19.25 -1.13
CA GLN A 144 39.30 17.90 -0.84
C GLN A 144 40.45 17.90 0.17
N THR A 145 40.51 16.84 0.98
CA THR A 145 41.73 16.49 1.73
C THR A 145 42.86 16.08 0.78
N ALA A 146 44.09 16.03 1.27
CA ALA A 146 45.26 15.72 0.44
C ALA A 146 45.18 14.34 -0.24
N ASP A 147 44.49 13.39 0.37
CA ASP A 147 44.22 12.06 -0.17
C ASP A 147 42.99 12.00 -1.12
N GLY A 148 42.29 13.14 -1.31
CA GLY A 148 41.15 13.25 -2.19
C GLY A 148 39.87 12.55 -1.71
N THR A 149 39.82 12.07 -0.47
CA THR A 149 38.72 11.22 0.03
C THR A 149 37.65 11.94 0.85
N SER A 150 37.94 13.18 1.30
CA SER A 150 37.04 13.95 2.18
C SER A 150 36.94 15.41 1.74
N SER A 151 35.88 16.10 2.22
CA SER A 151 35.55 17.48 1.89
C SER A 151 36.15 18.55 2.82
N TRP A 152 36.97 18.19 3.81
CA TRP A 152 37.47 19.11 4.84
C TRP A 152 38.97 19.34 4.73
N GLY A 153 39.45 19.53 3.48
CA GLY A 153 40.83 19.86 3.19
C GLY A 153 41.13 21.38 3.26
N SER A 154 41.94 21.88 2.33
CA SER A 154 42.33 23.28 2.33
C SER A 154 41.20 24.23 2.04
N LYS A 155 41.16 25.37 2.73
CA LYS A 155 40.21 26.45 2.47
C LYS A 155 40.58 27.16 1.15
N GLY A 156 39.62 27.41 0.29
CA GLY A 156 39.82 28.11 -0.98
C GLY A 156 38.51 28.38 -1.71
N ASN A 157 38.59 29.04 -2.85
CA ASN A 157 37.44 29.16 -3.75
C ASN A 157 37.31 27.86 -4.53
N LEU A 158 36.18 27.15 -4.31
CA LEU A 158 35.89 25.88 -4.97
C LEU A 158 35.02 26.12 -6.20
N THR A 159 35.24 25.31 -7.23
CA THR A 159 34.28 25.17 -8.31
C THR A 159 33.09 24.35 -7.79
N ASP A 160 31.88 24.88 -7.94
CA ASP A 160 30.68 24.14 -7.71
C ASP A 160 30.28 23.47 -9.03
N TYR A 161 30.23 22.12 -9.01
CA TYR A 161 29.88 21.31 -10.19
C TYR A 161 28.42 20.91 -10.21
N ASP A 162 27.59 21.43 -9.27
CA ASP A 162 26.19 21.11 -9.15
C ASP A 162 25.90 19.59 -9.11
N ASN A 163 26.81 18.81 -8.55
CA ASN A 163 26.80 17.35 -8.56
C ASN A 163 25.47 16.77 -8.05
N VAL A 164 24.88 17.41 -7.01
CA VAL A 164 23.62 16.96 -6.40
C VAL A 164 22.42 17.35 -7.25
N ASP A 165 22.41 18.57 -7.78
CA ASP A 165 21.33 19.06 -8.65
C ASP A 165 21.27 18.24 -9.95
N ASN A 166 22.44 17.95 -10.54
CA ASN A 166 22.59 17.17 -11.77
C ASN A 166 22.17 15.69 -11.62
N TRP A 167 22.08 15.18 -10.39
CA TRP A 167 21.61 13.82 -10.11
C TRP A 167 20.11 13.66 -10.33
N PHE A 168 19.33 14.69 -10.00
CA PHE A 168 17.88 14.65 -10.07
C PHE A 168 17.36 15.18 -11.40
N GLY A 169 16.50 14.41 -12.04
CA GLY A 169 15.75 14.84 -13.21
C GLY A 169 14.34 15.31 -12.87
N ASN A 170 13.55 15.56 -13.88
CA ASN A 170 12.11 15.77 -13.75
C ASN A 170 11.39 14.44 -13.78
N GLY A 171 10.58 14.17 -12.75
CA GLY A 171 9.63 13.07 -12.76
C GLY A 171 8.42 13.43 -13.63
N ILE A 172 7.95 12.49 -14.43
CA ILE A 172 6.78 12.68 -15.28
C ILE A 172 5.84 11.50 -15.09
N THR A 173 4.57 11.77 -14.76
CA THR A 173 3.54 10.75 -14.65
C THR A 173 2.34 11.14 -15.51
N ALA A 174 1.95 10.25 -16.43
CA ALA A 174 0.77 10.40 -17.26
C ALA A 174 -0.26 9.31 -16.89
N ILE A 175 -1.49 9.74 -16.62
CA ILE A 175 -2.64 8.86 -16.39
C ILE A 175 -3.66 9.16 -17.50
N ASN A 176 -3.98 8.16 -18.30
CA ASN A 176 -5.00 8.27 -19.33
C ASN A 176 -6.09 7.24 -19.04
N SER A 177 -7.34 7.66 -19.01
CA SER A 177 -8.48 6.79 -18.79
C SER A 177 -9.59 7.00 -19.80
N LEU A 178 -10.23 5.91 -20.18
CA LEU A 178 -11.41 5.88 -21.03
C LEU A 178 -12.52 5.19 -20.25
N THR A 179 -13.66 5.88 -20.08
CA THR A 179 -14.82 5.33 -19.39
C THR A 179 -16.03 5.34 -20.30
N PHE A 180 -16.83 4.30 -20.21
CA PHE A 180 -18.12 4.17 -20.87
C PHE A 180 -19.20 3.91 -19.83
N GLN A 181 -20.26 4.73 -19.86
CA GLN A 181 -21.42 4.62 -18.98
C GLN A 181 -22.68 4.59 -19.84
N THR A 182 -23.54 3.62 -19.62
CA THR A 182 -24.84 3.56 -20.26
C THR A 182 -25.85 2.90 -19.34
N GLY A 183 -27.14 3.03 -19.65
CA GLY A 183 -28.17 2.31 -18.94
C GLY A 183 -29.57 2.79 -19.20
N ASN A 184 -30.49 1.95 -18.80
CA ASN A 184 -31.92 2.23 -18.67
C ASN A 184 -32.37 1.97 -17.21
N ASP A 185 -33.64 2.07 -16.94
CA ASP A 185 -34.18 1.88 -15.59
C ASP A 185 -33.93 0.47 -15.03
N LYS A 186 -33.73 -0.54 -15.88
CA LYS A 186 -33.55 -1.93 -15.49
C LYS A 186 -32.11 -2.41 -15.50
N MET A 187 -31.27 -1.87 -16.40
CA MET A 187 -29.87 -2.29 -16.56
C MET A 187 -28.96 -1.08 -16.72
N GLN A 188 -27.82 -1.09 -16.02
CA GLN A 188 -26.87 0.02 -16.00
C GLN A 188 -25.46 -0.56 -16.05
N THR A 189 -24.73 -0.18 -17.09
CA THR A 189 -23.39 -0.68 -17.38
C THR A 189 -22.35 0.42 -17.21
N TYR A 190 -21.25 0.09 -16.58
CA TYR A 190 -20.04 0.89 -16.49
C TYR A 190 -18.84 0.07 -16.94
N PHE A 191 -18.01 0.64 -17.79
CA PHE A 191 -16.74 0.08 -18.20
C PHE A 191 -15.66 1.16 -18.14
N SER A 192 -14.47 0.82 -17.66
CA SER A 192 -13.31 1.70 -17.72
C SER A 192 -12.03 0.95 -18.07
N TYR A 193 -11.13 1.66 -18.73
CA TYR A 193 -9.75 1.29 -18.93
C TYR A 193 -8.87 2.48 -18.59
N ALA A 194 -7.83 2.26 -17.76
CA ALA A 194 -6.84 3.27 -17.46
C ALA A 194 -5.42 2.75 -17.65
N ASN A 195 -4.54 3.61 -18.17
CA ASN A 195 -3.11 3.38 -18.27
C ASN A 195 -2.36 4.48 -17.52
N THR A 196 -1.47 4.08 -16.62
CA THR A 196 -0.53 4.98 -15.94
C THR A 196 0.88 4.65 -16.38
N ARG A 197 1.63 5.66 -16.80
CA ARG A 197 3.07 5.56 -17.09
C ARG A 197 3.78 6.69 -16.38
N GLY A 198 4.90 6.36 -15.73
CA GLY A 198 5.68 7.37 -15.05
C GLY A 198 7.17 7.07 -15.02
N THR A 199 7.95 8.13 -14.94
CA THR A 199 9.39 8.13 -14.62
C THR A 199 9.56 9.00 -13.38
N GLY A 200 10.30 8.53 -12.38
CA GLY A 200 10.58 9.29 -11.15
C GLY A 200 11.63 10.38 -11.37
N ILE A 201 11.86 11.18 -10.32
CA ILE A 201 12.94 12.21 -10.31
C ILE A 201 14.34 11.58 -10.41
N VAL A 202 14.47 10.29 -10.08
CA VAL A 202 15.61 9.46 -10.49
C VAL A 202 15.15 8.67 -11.71
N ASP A 203 15.75 8.91 -12.86
CA ASP A 203 15.29 8.49 -14.19
C ASP A 203 15.19 6.97 -14.40
N SER A 204 15.93 6.18 -13.61
CA SER A 204 15.84 4.71 -13.62
C SER A 204 14.56 4.19 -12.98
N ASN A 205 13.92 4.96 -12.07
CA ASN A 205 12.67 4.57 -11.43
C ASN A 205 11.49 4.77 -12.37
N LYS A 206 10.81 3.67 -12.73
CA LYS A 206 9.72 3.66 -13.72
C LYS A 206 8.51 2.91 -13.20
N LEU A 207 7.32 3.45 -13.50
CA LEU A 207 6.02 2.85 -13.21
C LEU A 207 5.24 2.62 -14.51
N GLN A 208 4.64 1.45 -14.62
CA GLN A 208 3.63 1.14 -15.62
C GLN A 208 2.47 0.41 -14.95
N LYS A 209 1.23 0.89 -15.15
CA LYS A 209 0.03 0.28 -14.58
C LYS A 209 -1.11 0.30 -15.59
N HIS A 210 -1.90 -0.77 -15.60
CA HIS A 210 -3.12 -0.90 -16.37
C HIS A 210 -4.25 -1.33 -15.44
N ASN A 211 -5.40 -0.69 -15.56
CA ASN A 211 -6.62 -1.01 -14.84
C ASN A 211 -7.75 -1.24 -15.84
N ILE A 212 -8.53 -2.28 -15.64
CA ILE A 212 -9.78 -2.55 -16.36
C ILE A 212 -10.85 -2.77 -15.30
N THR A 213 -12.00 -2.07 -15.41
CA THR A 213 -13.14 -2.24 -14.52
C THR A 213 -14.40 -2.41 -15.33
N PHE A 214 -15.21 -3.38 -14.97
CA PHE A 214 -16.55 -3.61 -15.48
C PHE A 214 -17.54 -3.73 -14.34
N ARG A 215 -18.66 -3.00 -14.41
CA ARG A 215 -19.73 -3.07 -13.44
C ARG A 215 -21.09 -3.10 -14.16
N GLU A 216 -21.93 -4.01 -13.73
CA GLU A 216 -23.30 -4.15 -14.21
C GLU A 216 -24.25 -4.13 -13.02
N THR A 217 -25.28 -3.29 -13.11
CA THR A 217 -26.39 -3.28 -12.16
C THR A 217 -27.67 -3.62 -12.89
N ALA A 218 -28.44 -4.58 -12.37
CA ALA A 218 -29.70 -5.00 -12.96
C ALA A 218 -30.82 -5.06 -11.91
N SER A 219 -32.01 -4.58 -12.30
CA SER A 219 -33.22 -4.59 -11.48
C SER A 219 -34.26 -5.54 -12.07
N PHE A 220 -34.84 -6.38 -11.21
CA PHE A 220 -35.82 -7.41 -11.56
C PHE A 220 -37.07 -7.31 -10.68
N PHE A 221 -38.18 -7.91 -11.13
CA PHE A 221 -39.44 -8.03 -10.39
C PHE A 221 -39.98 -6.66 -9.91
N ASN A 222 -40.07 -5.70 -10.83
CA ASN A 222 -40.49 -4.31 -10.53
C ASN A 222 -39.63 -3.69 -9.40
N ASP A 223 -38.30 -3.74 -9.57
CA ASP A 223 -37.28 -3.20 -8.67
C ASP A 223 -37.22 -3.85 -7.28
N ARG A 224 -37.89 -5.00 -7.09
CA ARG A 224 -37.79 -5.73 -5.82
C ARG A 224 -36.45 -6.44 -5.65
N LEU A 225 -35.84 -6.91 -6.73
CA LEU A 225 -34.50 -7.52 -6.69
C LEU A 225 -33.53 -6.67 -7.49
N LYS A 226 -32.50 -6.15 -6.83
CA LYS A 226 -31.39 -5.47 -7.45
C LYS A 226 -30.13 -6.30 -7.33
N LEU A 227 -29.51 -6.63 -8.46
CA LEU A 227 -28.21 -7.28 -8.56
C LEU A 227 -27.17 -6.25 -8.99
N ASP A 228 -25.99 -6.32 -8.40
CA ASP A 228 -24.87 -5.45 -8.75
C ASP A 228 -23.59 -6.29 -8.75
N GLY A 229 -22.95 -6.40 -9.90
CA GLY A 229 -21.70 -7.12 -10.09
C GLY A 229 -20.59 -6.17 -10.54
N ASN A 230 -19.42 -6.28 -9.93
CA ASN A 230 -18.23 -5.49 -10.27
C ASN A 230 -17.03 -6.43 -10.41
N ALA A 231 -16.26 -6.26 -11.48
CA ALA A 231 -14.99 -6.94 -11.71
C ALA A 231 -13.91 -5.93 -12.11
N SER A 232 -12.77 -5.98 -11.43
CA SER A 232 -11.62 -5.12 -11.69
C SER A 232 -10.34 -5.95 -11.81
N LEU A 233 -9.57 -5.71 -12.86
CA LEU A 233 -8.27 -6.31 -13.11
C LEU A 233 -7.21 -5.20 -13.14
N MET A 234 -6.09 -5.43 -12.47
CA MET A 234 -4.97 -4.52 -12.46
C MET A 234 -3.66 -5.24 -12.67
N THR A 235 -2.79 -4.65 -13.50
CA THR A 235 -1.38 -5.03 -13.60
C THR A 235 -0.50 -3.83 -13.32
N GLN A 236 0.56 -4.02 -12.54
CA GLN A 236 1.53 -2.98 -12.22
C GLN A 236 2.94 -3.52 -12.35
N THR A 237 3.82 -2.73 -12.92
CA THR A 237 5.27 -2.98 -12.91
C THR A 237 5.98 -1.73 -12.42
N ILE A 238 6.79 -1.89 -11.38
CA ILE A 238 7.69 -0.84 -10.88
C ILE A 238 9.12 -1.35 -11.11
N ARG A 239 9.99 -0.49 -11.60
CA ARG A 239 11.41 -0.77 -11.82
C ARG A 239 12.26 0.21 -11.04
N ASN A 240 13.36 -0.29 -10.48
CA ASN A 240 14.39 0.48 -9.81
C ASN A 240 13.82 1.45 -8.77
N THR A 241 12.98 0.89 -7.89
CA THR A 241 12.54 1.58 -6.69
C THR A 241 13.77 1.99 -5.88
N PRO A 242 14.01 3.28 -5.60
CA PRO A 242 15.17 3.73 -4.85
C PRO A 242 15.16 3.14 -3.44
N ALA A 243 16.33 2.75 -2.95
CA ALA A 243 16.51 2.44 -1.55
C ALA A 243 16.48 3.74 -0.74
N GLY A 244 15.74 3.76 0.37
CA GLY A 244 15.69 4.87 1.30
C GLY A 244 16.63 4.68 2.49
N GLY A 245 16.79 5.76 3.29
CA GLY A 245 17.55 5.72 4.53
C GLY A 245 19.06 5.89 4.37
N GLY A 246 19.80 5.80 5.48
CA GLY A 246 21.24 5.97 5.53
C GLY A 246 22.06 4.75 5.10
N TYR A 247 21.49 3.87 4.29
CA TYR A 247 22.05 2.56 4.03
C TYR A 247 22.63 2.35 2.63
N TYR A 248 23.48 1.40 2.56
CA TYR A 248 24.39 0.83 1.57
C TYR A 248 23.94 0.83 0.10
N LEU A 249 22.65 0.70 -0.16
CA LEU A 249 22.09 0.71 -1.51
C LEU A 249 21.34 2.00 -1.84
N ASN A 250 21.39 2.99 -0.92
CA ASN A 250 20.91 4.33 -1.21
C ASN A 250 21.97 5.10 -1.98
N PRO A 251 21.76 5.45 -3.25
CA PRO A 251 22.74 6.16 -4.05
C PRO A 251 23.09 7.55 -3.50
N LEU A 252 22.20 8.12 -2.67
CA LEU A 252 22.43 9.44 -2.07
C LEU A 252 23.55 9.43 -1.03
N VAL A 253 23.91 8.27 -0.47
CA VAL A 253 25.05 8.18 0.47
C VAL A 253 26.34 8.56 -0.24
N GLY A 254 26.70 7.91 -1.34
CA GLY A 254 27.89 8.26 -2.12
C GLY A 254 27.78 9.64 -2.77
N LEU A 255 26.60 10.06 -3.21
CA LEU A 255 26.37 11.37 -3.79
C LEU A 255 26.65 12.52 -2.79
N TYR A 256 26.15 12.39 -1.55
CA TYR A 256 26.27 13.43 -0.54
C TYR A 256 27.63 13.44 0.17
N SER A 257 28.31 12.29 0.23
CA SER A 257 29.68 12.18 0.76
C SER A 257 30.76 12.59 -0.24
N PHE A 258 30.44 12.70 -1.53
CA PHE A 258 31.39 13.03 -2.57
C PHE A 258 32.12 14.35 -2.27
N PRO A 259 33.49 14.41 -2.40
CA PRO A 259 34.30 15.54 -1.98
C PRO A 259 33.92 16.86 -2.66
N ARG A 260 33.87 17.94 -1.87
CA ARG A 260 33.55 19.27 -2.39
C ARG A 260 34.66 19.78 -3.31
N GLY A 261 34.27 20.47 -4.39
CA GLY A 261 35.19 20.98 -5.39
C GLY A 261 35.72 19.90 -6.34
N ALA A 262 35.15 18.68 -6.28
CA ALA A 262 35.44 17.61 -7.24
C ALA A 262 34.29 17.44 -8.22
N ASP A 263 34.60 17.09 -9.46
CA ASP A 263 33.64 16.81 -10.51
C ASP A 263 33.20 15.34 -10.48
N LEU A 264 31.89 15.10 -10.35
CA LEU A 264 31.29 13.76 -10.35
C LEU A 264 31.07 13.22 -11.77
N ALA A 265 31.06 14.08 -12.80
CA ALA A 265 30.76 13.71 -14.17
C ALA A 265 31.61 12.55 -14.71
N PRO A 266 32.93 12.47 -14.47
CA PRO A 266 33.76 11.35 -14.91
C PRO A 266 33.29 9.99 -14.36
N TYR A 267 32.81 9.99 -13.10
CA TYR A 267 32.26 8.77 -12.46
C TYR A 267 30.81 8.47 -12.87
N ALA A 268 30.12 9.45 -13.42
CA ALA A 268 28.79 9.27 -14.00
C ALA A 268 28.89 8.66 -15.40
N GLU A 269 29.78 9.17 -16.23
CA GLU A 269 30.02 8.72 -17.60
C GLU A 269 30.66 7.33 -17.63
N ASN A 270 31.63 7.10 -16.76
CA ASN A 270 32.41 5.86 -16.65
C ASN A 270 32.18 5.23 -15.26
N PHE A 271 30.93 4.94 -14.90
CA PHE A 271 30.60 4.35 -13.60
C PHE A 271 31.13 2.92 -13.43
N GLU A 272 31.58 2.30 -14.51
CA GLU A 272 32.19 0.98 -14.53
C GLU A 272 33.43 0.95 -15.45
N VAL A 273 34.39 0.11 -15.11
CA VAL A 273 35.63 -0.13 -15.87
C VAL A 273 35.82 -1.64 -16.03
N PHE A 274 36.23 -2.07 -17.21
CA PHE A 274 36.51 -3.47 -17.49
C PHE A 274 37.78 -3.92 -16.75
N ASP A 275 37.63 -4.98 -15.98
CA ASP A 275 38.73 -5.65 -15.25
C ASP A 275 39.11 -6.93 -16.00
N THR A 276 40.36 -7.02 -16.44
CA THR A 276 40.87 -8.12 -17.25
C THR A 276 41.04 -9.40 -16.43
N ASP A 277 41.38 -9.30 -15.15
CA ASP A 277 41.62 -10.43 -14.28
C ASP A 277 40.33 -11.18 -13.94
N ARG A 278 39.26 -10.40 -13.76
CA ARG A 278 37.91 -10.94 -13.49
C ARG A 278 37.07 -11.12 -14.75
N ASN A 279 37.54 -10.63 -15.90
CA ASN A 279 36.83 -10.65 -17.18
C ASN A 279 35.39 -10.08 -17.07
N MET A 280 35.22 -8.97 -16.36
CA MET A 280 33.94 -8.28 -16.17
C MET A 280 34.12 -6.81 -15.85
N ASN A 281 33.03 -6.02 -15.97
CA ASN A 281 33.01 -4.66 -15.53
C ASN A 281 32.89 -4.59 -14.00
N LEU A 282 33.75 -3.78 -13.39
CA LEU A 282 33.74 -3.44 -11.98
C LEU A 282 33.34 -1.99 -11.77
N GLN A 283 32.86 -1.67 -10.59
CA GLN A 283 32.55 -0.31 -10.17
C GLN A 283 33.78 0.60 -10.30
N ASN A 284 33.62 1.77 -10.90
CA ASN A 284 34.62 2.82 -10.91
C ASN A 284 34.30 3.86 -9.84
N TRP A 285 35.12 3.92 -8.80
CA TRP A 285 34.94 4.89 -7.71
C TRP A 285 36.25 5.24 -7.05
N TYR A 286 36.35 6.43 -6.50
CA TYR A 286 37.62 6.99 -5.96
C TYR A 286 38.06 6.32 -4.64
N THR A 287 37.18 5.68 -3.91
CA THR A 287 37.44 5.03 -2.61
C THR A 287 37.65 3.51 -2.71
N LYS A 288 38.15 3.03 -3.86
CA LYS A 288 38.46 1.61 -4.05
C LYS A 288 39.57 1.20 -3.06
N ASN A 289 39.27 0.14 -2.28
CA ASN A 289 40.25 -0.45 -1.35
C ASN A 289 41.42 -1.13 -2.09
N GLU A 290 42.52 -1.37 -1.37
CA GLU A 290 43.71 -2.06 -1.93
C GLU A 290 43.39 -3.48 -2.44
N ASP A 291 42.45 -4.18 -1.79
CA ASP A 291 41.98 -5.52 -2.21
C ASP A 291 40.98 -5.47 -3.38
N GLY A 292 40.74 -4.29 -3.94
CA GLY A 292 39.80 -4.09 -5.05
C GLY A 292 38.32 -4.06 -4.65
N SER A 293 37.99 -4.18 -3.36
CA SER A 293 36.63 -4.07 -2.83
C SER A 293 36.20 -2.62 -2.64
N PHE A 294 34.93 -2.43 -2.34
CA PHE A 294 34.34 -1.14 -1.98
C PHE A 294 33.66 -1.23 -0.62
N SER A 295 33.69 -0.11 0.11
CA SER A 295 32.93 0.02 1.34
C SER A 295 31.44 0.05 1.05
N GLU A 296 30.64 -0.57 1.90
CA GLU A 296 29.18 -0.44 1.86
C GLU A 296 28.68 0.98 2.12
N TRP A 297 29.49 1.82 2.78
CA TRP A 297 29.16 3.20 3.13
C TRP A 297 29.50 4.21 2.04
N ASP A 298 30.25 3.79 1.03
CA ASP A 298 30.72 4.71 -0.01
C ASP A 298 30.88 3.98 -1.34
N GLN A 299 29.84 4.01 -2.14
CA GLN A 299 29.78 3.40 -3.46
C GLN A 299 29.38 4.44 -4.50
N ASN A 300 29.80 4.24 -5.75
CA ASN A 300 29.41 5.11 -6.86
C ASN A 300 27.88 5.13 -7.01
N PRO A 301 27.23 6.29 -6.88
CA PRO A 301 25.76 6.40 -7.01
C PRO A 301 25.26 5.92 -8.38
N TYR A 302 26.03 6.10 -9.44
CA TYR A 302 25.67 5.65 -10.80
C TYR A 302 25.84 4.13 -10.97
N TRP A 303 26.79 3.50 -10.23
CA TRP A 303 26.84 2.05 -10.14
C TRP A 303 25.57 1.51 -9.48
N ILE A 304 25.18 2.04 -8.33
CA ILE A 304 23.97 1.62 -7.65
C ILE A 304 22.75 1.80 -8.56
N LYS A 305 22.60 2.95 -9.19
CA LYS A 305 21.51 3.26 -10.12
C LYS A 305 21.40 2.27 -11.28
N ASN A 306 22.54 1.79 -11.82
CA ASN A 306 22.57 1.00 -13.06
C ASN A 306 22.81 -0.50 -12.82
N ARG A 307 23.44 -0.88 -11.70
CA ARG A 307 23.87 -2.26 -11.41
C ARG A 307 23.25 -2.89 -10.15
N VAL A 308 22.47 -2.09 -9.38
CA VAL A 308 21.60 -2.62 -8.34
C VAL A 308 20.16 -2.40 -8.82
N THR A 309 19.66 -3.37 -9.57
CA THR A 309 18.36 -3.22 -10.26
C THR A 309 17.30 -4.08 -9.62
N ASN A 310 16.11 -3.50 -9.44
CA ASN A 310 14.96 -4.22 -8.92
C ASN A 310 13.73 -4.07 -9.83
N LYS A 311 12.84 -5.04 -9.76
CA LYS A 311 11.60 -5.07 -10.50
C LYS A 311 10.51 -5.74 -9.69
N SER A 312 9.46 -4.98 -9.40
CA SER A 312 8.24 -5.50 -8.80
C SER A 312 7.14 -5.60 -9.86
N LYS A 313 6.41 -6.73 -9.86
CA LYS A 313 5.22 -6.92 -10.68
C LYS A 313 4.05 -7.32 -9.79
N ARG A 314 2.96 -6.58 -9.86
CA ARG A 314 1.70 -6.92 -9.18
C ARG A 314 0.62 -7.22 -10.20
N TYR A 315 -0.12 -8.27 -9.94
CA TYR A 315 -1.37 -8.60 -10.59
C TYR A 315 -2.47 -8.64 -9.53
N ARG A 316 -3.59 -8.01 -9.80
CA ARG A 316 -4.76 -8.06 -8.91
C ARG A 316 -6.02 -8.32 -9.70
N ALA A 317 -6.85 -9.21 -9.18
CA ALA A 317 -8.19 -9.45 -9.63
C ALA A 317 -9.15 -9.29 -8.45
N LEU A 318 -10.07 -8.35 -8.55
CA LEU A 318 -11.12 -8.10 -7.58
C LEU A 318 -12.47 -8.29 -8.27
N ALA A 319 -13.31 -9.16 -7.74
CA ALA A 319 -14.68 -9.35 -8.20
C ALA A 319 -15.63 -9.32 -7.01
N SER A 320 -16.74 -8.61 -7.15
CA SER A 320 -17.78 -8.55 -6.13
C SER A 320 -19.17 -8.69 -6.74
N ILE A 321 -20.07 -9.24 -5.97
CA ILE A 321 -21.50 -9.33 -6.32
C ILE A 321 -22.33 -8.96 -5.09
N SER A 322 -23.40 -8.23 -5.29
CA SER A 322 -24.40 -7.96 -4.28
C SER A 322 -25.81 -8.20 -4.82
N ALA A 323 -26.68 -8.73 -3.97
CA ALA A 323 -28.08 -8.93 -4.23
C ALA A 323 -28.89 -8.25 -3.12
N ASN A 324 -29.80 -7.35 -3.49
CA ASN A 324 -30.70 -6.67 -2.56
C ASN A 324 -32.13 -7.02 -2.93
N LEU A 325 -32.84 -7.68 -2.02
CA LEU A 325 -34.23 -8.10 -2.20
C LEU A 325 -35.14 -7.32 -1.26
N LYS A 326 -36.03 -6.51 -1.79
CA LYS A 326 -37.13 -5.87 -1.06
C LYS A 326 -38.25 -6.86 -0.92
N ALA A 327 -38.34 -7.59 0.21
CA ALA A 327 -39.37 -8.59 0.46
C ALA A 327 -40.71 -7.93 0.76
N THR A 328 -40.72 -6.90 1.60
CA THR A 328 -41.86 -6.03 1.91
C THR A 328 -41.41 -4.58 1.94
N ASP A 329 -42.33 -3.63 2.22
CA ASP A 329 -41.96 -2.21 2.35
C ASP A 329 -41.09 -1.91 3.58
N TRP A 330 -41.08 -2.80 4.57
CA TRP A 330 -40.37 -2.65 5.82
C TRP A 330 -39.25 -3.70 6.03
N LEU A 331 -39.16 -4.75 5.17
CA LEU A 331 -38.16 -5.81 5.28
C LEU A 331 -37.44 -5.99 3.95
N SER A 332 -36.13 -5.93 4.00
CA SER A 332 -35.24 -6.24 2.88
C SER A 332 -34.11 -7.18 3.30
N PHE A 333 -33.62 -7.94 2.34
CA PHE A 333 -32.46 -8.82 2.50
C PHE A 333 -31.35 -8.36 1.59
N GLN A 334 -30.10 -8.43 2.08
CA GLN A 334 -28.91 -8.20 1.29
C GLN A 334 -27.95 -9.37 1.43
N ALA A 335 -27.44 -9.84 0.31
CA ALA A 335 -26.31 -10.78 0.26
C ALA A 335 -25.18 -10.15 -0.54
N ARG A 336 -23.94 -10.22 -0.04
CA ARG A 336 -22.75 -9.75 -0.75
C ARG A 336 -21.66 -10.79 -0.71
N GLY A 337 -20.86 -10.82 -1.77
CA GLY A 337 -19.66 -11.64 -1.83
C GLY A 337 -18.58 -10.95 -2.61
N ASN A 338 -17.32 -11.18 -2.25
CA ASN A 338 -16.19 -10.79 -3.06
C ASN A 338 -15.07 -11.83 -3.05
N VAL A 339 -14.28 -11.76 -4.11
CA VAL A 339 -13.01 -12.47 -4.25
C VAL A 339 -11.95 -11.41 -4.58
N ASP A 340 -10.87 -11.41 -3.83
CA ASP A 340 -9.72 -10.50 -4.03
C ASP A 340 -8.44 -11.33 -4.08
N TYR A 341 -7.79 -11.33 -5.23
CA TYR A 341 -6.54 -12.03 -5.47
C TYR A 341 -5.44 -11.05 -5.83
N VAL A 342 -4.31 -11.14 -5.14
CA VAL A 342 -3.11 -10.33 -5.38
C VAL A 342 -1.92 -11.27 -5.52
N SER A 343 -1.15 -11.12 -6.60
CA SER A 343 0.13 -11.79 -6.82
C SER A 343 1.21 -10.73 -6.99
N ASP A 344 2.22 -10.78 -6.12
CA ASP A 344 3.40 -9.92 -6.13
C ASP A 344 4.63 -10.73 -6.46
N LYS A 345 5.38 -10.32 -7.49
CA LYS A 345 6.66 -10.89 -7.87
C LYS A 345 7.73 -9.83 -7.75
N PHE A 346 8.83 -10.19 -7.11
CA PHE A 346 9.98 -9.31 -6.94
C PHE A 346 11.25 -9.99 -7.43
N ASP A 347 12.08 -9.21 -8.10
CA ASP A 347 13.37 -9.62 -8.67
C ASP A 347 14.38 -8.52 -8.37
N ASN A 348 15.45 -8.84 -7.63
CA ASN A 348 16.52 -7.89 -7.33
C ASN A 348 17.88 -8.50 -7.68
N LYS A 349 18.69 -7.73 -8.38
CA LYS A 349 19.99 -8.08 -8.93
C LYS A 349 21.03 -7.08 -8.48
N MET A 350 22.03 -7.54 -7.76
CA MET A 350 23.18 -6.76 -7.34
C MET A 350 24.41 -7.33 -8.01
N TYR A 351 25.04 -6.55 -8.86
CA TYR A 351 26.19 -6.98 -9.66
C TYR A 351 27.44 -7.16 -8.82
N ALA A 352 28.39 -7.98 -9.32
CA ALA A 352 29.59 -8.48 -8.65
C ALA A 352 30.51 -7.39 -8.17
N SER A 353 30.50 -6.21 -8.37
CA SER A 353 31.34 -5.16 -7.77
C SER A 353 30.65 -4.33 -6.70
N THR A 354 29.38 -4.65 -6.42
CA THR A 354 28.69 -4.08 -5.27
C THR A 354 29.37 -4.53 -3.98
N ALA A 355 29.36 -3.68 -2.94
CA ALA A 355 30.04 -3.97 -1.68
C ALA A 355 29.81 -5.41 -1.17
N ALA A 356 30.87 -6.08 -0.78
CA ALA A 356 30.86 -7.51 -0.49
C ALA A 356 29.96 -7.92 0.67
N ASN A 357 29.78 -7.06 1.65
CA ASN A 357 28.87 -7.29 2.78
C ASN A 357 27.40 -7.36 2.34
N ILE A 358 27.08 -6.77 1.18
CA ILE A 358 25.72 -6.72 0.61
C ILE A 358 25.55 -7.78 -0.49
N ALA A 359 26.52 -7.83 -1.43
CA ALA A 359 26.46 -8.69 -2.62
C ALA A 359 27.01 -10.10 -2.39
N GLY A 360 27.48 -10.37 -1.18
CA GLY A 360 28.07 -11.66 -0.80
C GLY A 360 29.50 -11.86 -1.31
N LYS A 361 30.26 -12.68 -0.61
CA LYS A 361 31.62 -13.09 -1.00
C LYS A 361 31.59 -14.53 -1.47
N ASN A 362 32.27 -14.81 -2.56
CA ASN A 362 32.62 -16.19 -2.92
C ASN A 362 33.71 -16.65 -1.95
N ASP A 363 33.52 -17.83 -1.32
CA ASP A 363 34.45 -18.34 -0.30
C ASP A 363 35.83 -18.71 -0.89
N GLU A 364 35.92 -19.02 -2.20
CA GLU A 364 37.16 -19.38 -2.87
C GLU A 364 38.00 -18.13 -3.25
N THR A 365 37.34 -17.10 -3.72
CA THR A 365 38.00 -15.90 -4.25
C THR A 365 38.04 -14.74 -3.29
N GLY A 366 37.21 -14.76 -2.22
CA GLY A 366 37.01 -13.64 -1.30
C GLY A 366 36.30 -12.43 -1.92
N LEU A 367 35.96 -12.48 -3.22
CA LEU A 367 35.36 -11.39 -3.98
C LEU A 367 33.86 -11.62 -4.24
N PRO A 368 33.06 -10.55 -4.33
CA PRO A 368 31.64 -10.69 -4.61
C PRO A 368 31.41 -11.13 -6.07
N ASN A 369 30.54 -12.16 -6.25
CA ASN A 369 30.03 -12.58 -7.55
C ASN A 369 28.64 -12.03 -7.87
N GLY A 370 28.09 -11.22 -6.98
CA GLY A 370 26.76 -10.66 -7.07
C GLY A 370 25.75 -11.37 -6.17
N ARG A 371 24.61 -10.73 -5.95
CA ARG A 371 23.49 -11.25 -5.15
C ARG A 371 22.22 -11.26 -5.97
N TYR A 372 21.47 -12.32 -5.85
CA TYR A 372 20.16 -12.48 -6.48
C TYR A 372 19.10 -12.74 -5.42
N VAL A 373 18.06 -11.90 -5.43
CA VAL A 373 16.86 -12.07 -4.61
C VAL A 373 15.66 -12.23 -5.54
N TRP A 374 14.87 -13.25 -5.30
CA TRP A 374 13.64 -13.49 -6.03
C TRP A 374 12.52 -13.87 -5.06
N SER A 375 11.33 -13.31 -5.25
CA SER A 375 10.16 -13.71 -4.47
C SER A 375 8.88 -13.74 -5.30
N ASP A 376 7.97 -14.64 -4.92
CA ASP A 376 6.58 -14.73 -5.38
C ASP A 376 5.69 -14.81 -4.14
N GLU A 377 4.77 -13.87 -4.02
CA GLU A 377 3.81 -13.79 -2.93
C GLU A 377 2.40 -13.74 -3.51
N GLN A 378 1.52 -14.59 -3.01
CA GLN A 378 0.14 -14.70 -3.44
C GLN A 378 -0.79 -14.57 -2.24
N ASN A 379 -1.68 -13.61 -2.31
CA ASN A 379 -2.67 -13.35 -1.29
C ASN A 379 -4.07 -13.48 -1.90
N PHE A 380 -4.92 -14.22 -1.22
CA PHE A 380 -6.28 -14.51 -1.65
C PHE A 380 -7.26 -14.27 -0.52
N GLN A 381 -8.34 -13.55 -0.78
CA GLN A 381 -9.43 -13.33 0.16
C GLN A 381 -10.76 -13.66 -0.48
N VAL A 382 -11.60 -14.36 0.26
CA VAL A 382 -13.02 -14.49 0.00
C VAL A 382 -13.79 -13.90 1.17
N TYR A 383 -14.71 -13.01 0.86
CA TYR A 383 -15.63 -12.45 1.84
C TYR A 383 -17.07 -12.69 1.40
N GLY A 384 -17.94 -12.99 2.35
CA GLY A 384 -19.37 -13.05 2.13
C GLY A 384 -20.12 -12.56 3.35
N ASP A 385 -21.23 -11.87 3.12
CA ASP A 385 -22.19 -11.51 4.18
C ASP A 385 -23.64 -11.68 3.72
N PHE A 386 -24.48 -11.81 4.73
CA PHE A 386 -25.95 -11.80 4.58
C PHE A 386 -26.55 -10.93 5.68
N MET A 387 -27.50 -10.07 5.32
CA MET A 387 -28.17 -9.17 6.24
C MET A 387 -29.69 -9.16 5.99
N ALA A 388 -30.47 -9.17 7.07
CA ALA A 388 -31.88 -8.80 7.10
C ALA A 388 -31.99 -7.37 7.63
N MET A 389 -32.62 -6.49 6.89
CA MET A 389 -32.77 -5.07 7.22
C MET A 389 -34.24 -4.74 7.42
N PHE A 390 -34.55 -4.13 8.55
CA PHE A 390 -35.87 -3.70 8.97
C PHE A 390 -35.93 -2.19 9.02
N ASN A 391 -36.91 -1.59 8.36
CA ASN A 391 -37.14 -0.14 8.35
C ASN A 391 -38.64 0.12 8.43
N LYS A 392 -39.10 0.72 9.54
CA LYS A 392 -40.53 0.98 9.74
C LYS A 392 -40.73 2.20 10.64
N THR A 393 -41.69 3.03 10.27
CA THR A 393 -42.19 4.12 11.12
C THR A 393 -43.51 3.67 11.77
N LEU A 394 -43.62 3.84 13.09
CA LEU A 394 -44.76 3.47 13.92
C LEU A 394 -45.18 4.69 14.77
N GLY A 395 -46.11 5.47 14.26
CA GLY A 395 -46.47 6.74 14.89
C GLY A 395 -45.26 7.72 14.97
N ASP A 396 -44.94 8.13 16.20
CA ASP A 396 -43.79 9.03 16.46
C ASP A 396 -42.41 8.32 16.44
N PHE A 397 -42.39 7.00 16.29
CA PHE A 397 -41.16 6.20 16.32
C PHE A 397 -40.70 5.79 14.92
N SER A 398 -39.43 6.02 14.60
CA SER A 398 -38.75 5.46 13.44
C SER A 398 -37.79 4.35 13.90
N ILE A 399 -37.87 3.16 13.31
CA ILE A 399 -37.03 2.01 13.65
C ILE A 399 -36.28 1.57 12.41
N ASN A 400 -34.94 1.62 12.49
CA ASN A 400 -34.03 1.06 11.49
C ASN A 400 -33.18 0.01 12.19
N ALA A 401 -33.28 -1.25 11.77
CA ALA A 401 -32.49 -2.34 12.36
C ALA A 401 -31.93 -3.25 11.27
N ALA A 402 -30.79 -3.85 11.54
CA ALA A 402 -30.20 -4.88 10.70
C ALA A 402 -29.62 -5.99 11.57
N LEU A 403 -29.80 -7.23 11.13
CA LEU A 403 -29.15 -8.41 11.68
C LEU A 403 -28.41 -9.12 10.57
N GLY A 404 -27.14 -9.47 10.77
CA GLY A 404 -26.33 -10.05 9.72
C GLY A 404 -25.26 -11.00 10.23
N THR A 405 -24.77 -11.80 9.30
CA THR A 405 -23.63 -12.70 9.49
C THR A 405 -22.62 -12.47 8.37
N SER A 406 -21.35 -12.71 8.66
CA SER A 406 -20.30 -12.65 7.63
C SER A 406 -19.21 -13.69 7.84
N ILE A 407 -18.55 -14.04 6.74
CA ILE A 407 -17.35 -14.88 6.73
C ILE A 407 -16.26 -14.19 5.90
N ASN A 408 -15.04 -14.18 6.45
CA ASN A 408 -13.85 -13.71 5.75
C ASN A 408 -12.78 -14.79 5.83
N VAL A 409 -12.37 -15.30 4.68
CA VAL A 409 -11.31 -16.30 4.55
C VAL A 409 -10.16 -15.66 3.78
N SER A 410 -8.98 -15.56 4.39
CA SER A 410 -7.76 -15.13 3.72
C SER A 410 -6.73 -16.25 3.70
N LYS A 411 -6.00 -16.37 2.60
CA LYS A 411 -4.88 -17.29 2.41
C LYS A 411 -3.69 -16.53 1.89
N ALA A 412 -2.49 -16.91 2.33
CA ALA A 412 -1.23 -16.39 1.82
C ALA A 412 -0.28 -17.55 1.51
N ASN A 413 0.35 -17.45 0.33
CA ASN A 413 1.47 -18.30 -0.08
C ASN A 413 2.63 -17.39 -0.43
N SER A 414 3.83 -17.73 -0.04
CA SER A 414 5.03 -17.01 -0.45
C SER A 414 6.22 -17.91 -0.59
N LEU A 415 7.07 -17.61 -1.56
CA LEU A 415 8.40 -18.17 -1.70
C LEU A 415 9.39 -17.04 -1.96
N MET A 416 10.39 -16.93 -1.11
CA MET A 416 11.51 -16.02 -1.27
C MET A 416 12.80 -16.81 -1.30
N ILE A 417 13.66 -16.51 -2.26
CA ILE A 417 14.99 -17.10 -2.44
C ILE A 417 15.97 -15.93 -2.50
N ASP A 418 17.01 -16.00 -1.68
CA ASP A 418 18.05 -15.00 -1.57
C ASP A 418 19.40 -15.66 -1.46
N SER A 419 20.33 -15.32 -2.36
CA SER A 419 21.70 -15.80 -2.27
C SER A 419 22.45 -15.23 -1.07
N LYS A 420 21.99 -14.13 -0.47
CA LYS A 420 22.64 -13.44 0.67
C LYS A 420 24.14 -13.28 0.46
N THR A 421 24.89 -13.58 1.54
CA THR A 421 26.35 -13.53 1.54
C THR A 421 27.00 -14.79 0.97
N ALA A 422 26.21 -15.78 0.55
CA ALA A 422 26.74 -16.98 -0.12
C ALA A 422 27.23 -16.72 -1.54
N SER A 423 26.73 -15.64 -2.17
CA SER A 423 27.10 -15.25 -3.53
C SER A 423 26.56 -16.18 -4.63
N LEU A 424 27.05 -16.00 -5.81
CA LEU A 424 26.69 -16.77 -7.00
C LEU A 424 27.90 -17.59 -7.48
N TYR A 425 27.68 -18.75 -8.13
CA TYR A 425 28.76 -19.53 -8.75
C TYR A 425 29.43 -18.74 -9.86
N ARG A 426 28.63 -18.23 -10.81
CA ARG A 426 29.12 -17.43 -11.93
C ARG A 426 28.73 -15.97 -11.70
N PRO A 427 29.68 -15.04 -11.78
CA PRO A 427 29.41 -13.61 -11.58
C PRO A 427 28.31 -13.10 -12.51
N ASN A 428 27.39 -12.33 -11.96
CA ASN A 428 26.35 -11.61 -12.70
C ASN A 428 25.36 -12.50 -13.48
N VAL A 429 25.29 -13.81 -13.18
CA VAL A 429 24.28 -14.73 -13.74
C VAL A 429 23.15 -14.89 -12.73
N PHE A 430 22.09 -14.14 -12.90
CA PHE A 430 20.98 -14.03 -11.96
C PHE A 430 19.90 -15.06 -12.24
N THR A 431 20.16 -16.30 -11.82
CA THR A 431 19.21 -17.42 -11.86
C THR A 431 19.28 -18.19 -10.54
N VAL A 432 18.18 -18.79 -10.14
CA VAL A 432 18.11 -19.61 -8.91
C VAL A 432 19.12 -20.76 -8.93
N SER A 433 19.31 -21.37 -10.09
CA SER A 433 20.27 -22.47 -10.26
C SER A 433 21.74 -22.06 -10.12
N ASN A 434 22.04 -20.76 -10.16
CA ASN A 434 23.40 -20.22 -10.00
C ASN A 434 23.67 -19.77 -8.55
N ILE A 435 22.74 -19.95 -7.63
CA ILE A 435 22.92 -19.62 -6.21
C ILE A 435 23.69 -20.74 -5.52
N ILE A 436 24.72 -20.39 -4.76
CA ILE A 436 25.44 -21.34 -3.89
C ILE A 436 24.58 -21.54 -2.63
N PHE A 437 23.79 -22.60 -2.58
CA PHE A 437 23.03 -22.98 -1.40
C PHE A 437 23.94 -23.66 -0.39
N SER A 438 24.72 -22.86 0.32
CA SER A 438 25.41 -23.24 1.54
C SER A 438 24.59 -22.86 2.75
N SER A 439 25.14 -22.98 3.97
CA SER A 439 24.52 -22.45 5.20
C SER A 439 24.19 -20.95 5.18
N LYS A 440 24.69 -20.22 4.19
CA LYS A 440 24.52 -18.77 4.02
C LYS A 440 23.38 -18.38 3.08
N GLY A 441 22.96 -19.24 2.16
CA GLY A 441 21.80 -19.01 1.29
C GLY A 441 20.50 -19.07 2.11
N PHE A 442 19.47 -18.34 1.66
CA PHE A 442 18.22 -18.21 2.39
C PHE A 442 17.01 -18.53 1.51
N ILE A 443 16.20 -19.46 1.99
CA ILE A 443 14.91 -19.80 1.41
C ILE A 443 13.86 -19.61 2.51
N ASN A 444 12.83 -18.82 2.23
CA ASN A 444 11.68 -18.65 3.11
C ASN A 444 10.41 -18.99 2.33
N GLN A 445 9.65 -19.93 2.85
CA GLN A 445 8.42 -20.39 2.23
C GLN A 445 7.27 -20.37 3.24
N THR A 446 6.15 -19.84 2.82
CA THR A 446 4.87 -19.94 3.53
C THR A 446 3.89 -20.67 2.63
N ILE A 447 3.27 -21.73 3.13
CA ILE A 447 2.28 -22.52 2.40
C ILE A 447 0.96 -22.43 3.14
N ASP A 448 -0.12 -22.07 2.42
CA ASP A 448 -1.50 -22.05 2.89
C ASP A 448 -1.72 -21.40 4.27
N ALA A 449 -1.03 -20.29 4.54
CA ALA A 449 -1.28 -19.51 5.75
C ALA A 449 -2.72 -18.99 5.73
N LYS A 450 -3.63 -19.78 6.31
CA LYS A 450 -5.07 -19.52 6.26
C LYS A 450 -5.56 -18.87 7.55
N ARG A 451 -6.38 -17.85 7.37
CA ARG A 451 -7.14 -17.21 8.45
C ARG A 451 -8.61 -17.15 8.09
N THR A 452 -9.47 -17.55 9.02
CA THR A 452 -10.93 -17.46 8.87
C THR A 452 -11.50 -16.63 10.01
N ILE A 453 -12.35 -15.65 9.69
CA ILE A 453 -13.13 -14.89 10.67
C ILE A 453 -14.61 -15.09 10.32
N GLN A 454 -15.39 -15.54 11.29
CA GLN A 454 -16.85 -15.61 11.22
C GLN A 454 -17.42 -14.58 12.17
N SER A 455 -18.55 -13.98 11.81
CA SER A 455 -19.14 -12.91 12.60
C SER A 455 -20.65 -12.95 12.59
N LEU A 456 -21.23 -12.60 13.74
CA LEU A 456 -22.65 -12.29 13.89
C LEU A 456 -22.76 -10.84 14.38
N PHE A 457 -23.57 -10.02 13.72
CA PHE A 457 -23.69 -8.61 14.08
C PHE A 457 -25.12 -8.11 13.93
N GLY A 458 -25.45 -7.10 14.74
CA GLY A 458 -26.73 -6.42 14.66
C GLY A 458 -26.58 -4.93 14.95
N THR A 459 -27.42 -4.14 14.30
CA THR A 459 -27.54 -2.69 14.51
C THR A 459 -29.00 -2.32 14.67
N ALA A 460 -29.30 -1.39 15.56
CA ALA A 460 -30.64 -0.83 15.70
C ALA A 460 -30.54 0.67 15.98
N GLN A 461 -31.31 1.45 15.28
CA GLN A 461 -31.56 2.86 15.55
C GLN A 461 -33.04 3.07 15.80
N VAL A 462 -33.37 3.63 16.94
CA VAL A 462 -34.73 4.03 17.28
C VAL A 462 -34.77 5.55 17.40
N GLY A 463 -35.55 6.18 16.51
CA GLY A 463 -35.81 7.62 16.53
C GLY A 463 -37.18 7.91 17.16
N TRP A 464 -37.29 8.99 17.94
CA TRP A 464 -38.54 9.48 18.50
C TRP A 464 -38.74 10.95 18.11
N LYS A 465 -39.84 11.23 17.43
CA LYS A 465 -40.27 12.57 16.97
C LYS A 465 -39.18 13.31 16.17
N ASP A 466 -38.32 12.58 15.45
CA ASP A 466 -37.17 13.13 14.74
C ASP A 466 -36.25 14.03 15.58
N ALA A 467 -36.35 13.89 16.92
CA ALA A 467 -35.63 14.70 17.89
C ALA A 467 -34.63 13.86 18.70
N LEU A 468 -35.00 12.66 19.12
CA LEU A 468 -34.16 11.81 19.95
C LEU A 468 -33.89 10.49 19.22
N TYR A 469 -32.61 10.08 19.14
CA TYR A 469 -32.19 8.83 18.50
C TYR A 469 -31.30 8.03 19.43
N LEU A 470 -31.66 6.75 19.59
CA LEU A 470 -30.84 5.73 20.25
C LEU A 470 -30.26 4.81 19.21
N ASP A 471 -28.93 4.75 19.15
CA ASP A 471 -28.17 3.85 18.29
C ASP A 471 -27.58 2.72 19.12
N VAL A 472 -27.83 1.47 18.78
CA VAL A 472 -27.25 0.30 19.42
C VAL A 472 -26.61 -0.59 18.36
N THR A 473 -25.37 -0.99 18.60
CA THR A 473 -24.71 -1.98 17.75
C THR A 473 -24.02 -3.05 18.60
N ALA A 474 -24.10 -4.28 18.13
CA ALA A 474 -23.43 -5.42 18.75
C ALA A 474 -22.83 -6.30 17.65
N ARG A 475 -21.61 -6.77 17.88
CA ARG A 475 -20.92 -7.70 17.00
C ARG A 475 -20.10 -8.70 17.79
N ASN A 476 -20.09 -9.94 17.36
CA ASN A 476 -19.21 -10.97 17.86
C ASN A 476 -18.40 -11.61 16.72
N ASP A 477 -17.08 -11.66 16.87
CA ASP A 477 -16.15 -12.23 15.89
C ASP A 477 -15.47 -13.48 16.45
N TRP A 478 -15.44 -14.57 15.68
CA TRP A 478 -14.66 -15.77 15.94
C TRP A 478 -13.55 -15.88 14.90
N SER A 479 -12.29 -15.99 15.37
CA SER A 479 -11.12 -16.07 14.49
C SER A 479 -10.37 -17.38 14.67
N SER A 480 -10.02 -18.03 13.55
CA SER A 480 -9.19 -19.23 13.57
C SER A 480 -7.78 -19.02 14.15
N THR A 481 -7.30 -17.78 14.21
CA THR A 481 -5.98 -17.46 14.81
C THR A 481 -5.96 -17.59 16.32
N LEU A 482 -7.12 -17.77 16.94
CA LEU A 482 -7.30 -17.99 18.37
C LEU A 482 -7.66 -19.43 18.70
N ALA A 483 -7.46 -20.34 17.75
CA ALA A 483 -7.63 -21.77 17.97
C ALA A 483 -6.88 -22.22 19.22
N ASN A 484 -7.52 -23.09 20.01
CA ASN A 484 -6.99 -23.61 21.29
C ASN A 484 -6.81 -22.57 22.41
N THR A 485 -7.41 -21.40 22.29
CA THR A 485 -7.53 -20.43 23.40
C THR A 485 -8.95 -20.38 23.93
N GLU A 486 -9.15 -19.91 25.17
CA GLU A 486 -10.49 -19.68 25.73
C GLU A 486 -11.30 -18.66 24.90
N SER A 487 -10.63 -17.67 24.34
CA SER A 487 -11.25 -16.66 23.47
C SER A 487 -11.85 -17.23 22.19
N MET A 488 -11.47 -18.45 21.76
CA MET A 488 -12.09 -19.10 20.61
C MET A 488 -13.54 -19.51 20.88
N LYS A 489 -13.86 -19.92 22.09
CA LYS A 489 -15.21 -20.37 22.46
C LYS A 489 -16.21 -19.22 22.53
N ASN A 490 -15.79 -18.10 23.09
CA ASN A 490 -16.64 -16.95 23.38
C ASN A 490 -16.62 -15.89 22.27
N GLY A 491 -15.58 -15.89 21.42
CA GLY A 491 -15.33 -14.85 20.42
C GLY A 491 -14.96 -13.50 21.04
N PHE A 492 -14.96 -12.47 20.22
CA PHE A 492 -14.74 -11.08 20.62
C PHE A 492 -16.01 -10.28 20.43
N PHE A 493 -16.55 -9.78 21.53
CA PHE A 493 -17.77 -8.99 21.53
C PHE A 493 -17.47 -7.49 21.49
N TYR A 494 -18.11 -6.77 20.57
CA TYR A 494 -17.95 -5.34 20.33
C TYR A 494 -19.31 -4.63 20.49
N PRO A 495 -19.68 -4.17 21.69
CA PRO A 495 -20.89 -3.37 21.89
C PRO A 495 -20.63 -1.90 21.59
N SER A 496 -21.68 -1.21 21.09
CA SER A 496 -21.70 0.26 21.01
C SER A 496 -23.11 0.76 21.28
N VAL A 497 -23.19 1.85 22.05
CA VAL A 497 -24.45 2.58 22.32
C VAL A 497 -24.19 4.06 22.09
N GLY A 498 -25.10 4.71 21.36
CA GLY A 498 -25.06 6.14 21.09
C GLY A 498 -26.40 6.79 21.33
N LEU A 499 -26.40 7.99 21.90
CA LEU A 499 -27.58 8.83 22.04
C LEU A 499 -27.37 10.14 21.28
N THR A 500 -28.33 10.50 20.47
CA THR A 500 -28.32 11.75 19.71
C THR A 500 -29.61 12.52 20.02
N TRP A 501 -29.46 13.79 20.44
CA TRP A 501 -30.57 14.70 20.65
C TRP A 501 -30.46 15.89 19.70
N ILE A 502 -31.42 16.02 18.78
CA ILE A 502 -31.59 17.16 17.91
C ILE A 502 -32.49 18.16 18.65
N MET A 503 -31.85 19.04 19.40
CA MET A 503 -32.53 19.99 20.28
C MET A 503 -33.45 20.93 19.49
N SER A 504 -33.03 21.35 18.29
CA SER A 504 -33.81 22.20 17.39
C SER A 504 -35.18 21.63 17.01
N ASN A 505 -35.34 20.29 17.06
CA ASN A 505 -36.61 19.64 16.73
C ASN A 505 -37.56 19.47 17.94
N SER A 506 -37.08 19.73 19.15
CA SER A 506 -37.83 19.49 20.38
C SER A 506 -38.02 20.74 21.24
N VAL A 507 -37.17 21.77 21.07
CA VAL A 507 -37.18 23.00 21.85
C VAL A 507 -37.10 24.22 20.92
N LYS A 508 -37.91 25.25 21.20
CA LYS A 508 -37.76 26.53 20.50
C LYS A 508 -36.45 27.20 20.92
N LEU A 509 -35.55 27.33 19.96
CA LEU A 509 -34.27 27.98 20.16
C LEU A 509 -34.38 29.50 19.86
N PRO A 510 -33.50 30.35 20.42
CA PRO A 510 -33.35 31.71 20.01
C PRO A 510 -33.09 31.83 18.50
N GLU A 511 -33.58 32.90 17.84
CA GLU A 511 -33.51 33.08 16.37
C GLU A 511 -32.10 33.03 15.77
N TRP A 512 -31.07 33.31 16.59
CA TRP A 512 -29.65 33.22 16.17
C TRP A 512 -29.09 31.79 16.19
N ILE A 513 -29.82 30.77 16.71
CA ILE A 513 -29.44 29.35 16.69
C ILE A 513 -30.35 28.61 15.71
N ASN A 514 -29.91 28.44 14.49
CA ASN A 514 -30.68 27.72 13.46
C ASN A 514 -30.71 26.20 13.67
N PHE A 515 -29.67 25.62 14.29
CA PHE A 515 -29.57 24.19 14.53
C PHE A 515 -28.72 23.89 15.75
N SER A 516 -29.20 22.96 16.60
CA SER A 516 -28.46 22.45 17.75
C SER A 516 -28.64 20.96 17.90
N LYS A 517 -27.53 20.23 18.04
CA LYS A 517 -27.48 18.79 18.16
C LYS A 517 -26.43 18.36 19.19
N PHE A 518 -26.82 17.51 20.13
CA PHE A 518 -25.93 16.86 21.09
C PHE A 518 -25.80 15.38 20.76
N ARG A 519 -24.59 14.84 20.90
CA ARG A 519 -24.32 13.43 20.68
C ARG A 519 -23.35 12.91 21.73
N GLY A 520 -23.71 11.79 22.36
CA GLY A 520 -22.84 11.01 23.23
C GLY A 520 -22.82 9.55 22.79
N SER A 521 -21.69 8.89 22.88
CA SER A 521 -21.60 7.46 22.54
C SER A 521 -20.53 6.75 23.37
N PHE A 522 -20.80 5.49 23.67
CA PHE A 522 -19.85 4.55 24.25
C PHE A 522 -19.68 3.37 23.31
N ALA A 523 -18.44 2.89 23.15
CA ALA A 523 -18.20 1.69 22.40
C ALA A 523 -16.91 1.00 22.88
N GLN A 524 -16.93 -0.32 22.87
CA GLN A 524 -15.78 -1.16 23.14
C GLN A 524 -15.24 -1.74 21.84
N VAL A 525 -13.92 -1.65 21.63
CA VAL A 525 -13.25 -2.16 20.44
C VAL A 525 -12.01 -2.91 20.84
N GLY A 526 -11.78 -4.07 20.23
CA GLY A 526 -10.57 -4.86 20.38
C GLY A 526 -9.92 -5.17 19.04
N LYS A 527 -8.65 -5.51 19.04
CA LYS A 527 -7.91 -6.01 17.87
C LYS A 527 -7.58 -7.48 18.10
N ILE A 528 -8.08 -8.36 17.22
CA ILE A 528 -7.71 -9.77 17.23
C ILE A 528 -6.30 -9.90 16.66
N GLY A 529 -5.33 -10.25 17.49
CA GLY A 529 -3.95 -10.54 17.11
C GLY A 529 -3.78 -11.96 16.58
N ARG A 530 -2.54 -12.33 16.24
CA ARG A 530 -2.14 -13.72 16.06
C ARG A 530 -1.71 -14.27 17.43
N ALA A 531 -2.24 -15.40 17.85
CA ALA A 531 -1.65 -16.16 18.95
C ALA A 531 -0.29 -16.70 18.45
N SER A 532 0.82 -16.16 18.95
CA SER A 532 2.11 -16.80 18.77
C SER A 532 2.23 -17.87 19.86
N CYS A 533 2.10 -19.13 19.50
CA CYS A 533 2.64 -20.19 20.32
C CYS A 533 4.17 -20.04 20.30
N ARG A 534 4.76 -19.64 21.43
CA ARG A 534 6.18 -19.84 21.73
C ARG A 534 6.35 -21.19 22.41
#